data_5742fe58c65456db4f6c3cbbff5e18c1
#
_entry.id   5742fe58c65456db4f6c3cbbff5e18c1
#
_cell.length_a   1.000
_cell.length_b   1.000
_cell.length_c   1.000
_cell.angle_alpha   90.00
_cell.angle_beta   90.00
_cell.angle_gamma   90.00
#
_symmetry.space_group_name_H-M   'P 1'
#
loop_
_entity.id
_entity.type
_entity.pdbx_description
1 polymer ?
#
loop_
_entity_poly.entity_id
_entity_poly.type
_entity_poly.pdbx_seq_one_letter_code
_entity_poly.pdbx_strand_id
1 'polypeptide(L)'
;MAAWLDSLLRTRADTVIVQAWDHRTQDGKTLALRNVLARFNPQASARVLLFAHWDTRPRSDGPSSTDSTAPVPGADDGASGVAVLLGLADVLHAKAPAIGVDLLFVDGEDYGDFEVPGRPDVLIGARYYADH
;
A
#
# COMPACT_ATOMS: atom_id res chain seq x y z
N MET A 1 5.84 9.38 2.81
CA MET A 1 6.11 8.01 2.32
C MET A 1 5.79 7.87 0.83
N ALA A 2 4.56 8.11 0.34
CA ALA A 2 4.19 7.88 -1.06
C ALA A 2 5.11 8.54 -2.10
N ALA A 3 5.50 9.81 -1.91
CA ALA A 3 6.42 10.50 -2.82
C ALA A 3 7.83 9.87 -2.85
N TRP A 4 8.28 9.33 -1.72
CA TRP A 4 9.54 8.60 -1.67
C TRP A 4 9.45 7.26 -2.41
N LEU A 5 8.36 6.49 -2.21
CA LEU A 5 8.10 5.26 -2.96
C LEU A 5 8.03 5.52 -4.46
N ASP A 6 7.29 6.54 -4.90
CA ASP A 6 7.19 6.93 -6.30
C ASP A 6 8.57 7.23 -6.90
N SER A 7 9.36 8.09 -6.25
CA SER A 7 10.69 8.45 -6.72
C SER A 7 11.63 7.25 -6.79
N LEU A 8 11.61 6.39 -5.78
CA LEU A 8 12.45 5.20 -5.70
C LEU A 8 12.09 4.19 -6.80
N LEU A 9 10.78 3.90 -6.97
CA LEU A 9 10.29 2.92 -7.93
C LEU A 9 10.48 3.36 -9.38
N ARG A 10 10.45 4.67 -9.68
CA ARG A 10 10.77 5.20 -11.03
C ARG A 10 12.20 4.91 -11.48
N THR A 11 13.10 4.63 -10.56
CA THR A 11 14.47 4.22 -10.91
C THR A 11 14.62 2.72 -11.16
N ARG A 12 13.56 1.93 -10.97
CA ARG A 12 13.59 0.45 -10.98
C ARG A 12 12.60 -0.17 -11.96
N ALA A 13 11.38 0.34 -11.97
CA ALA A 13 10.28 -0.22 -12.75
C ALA A 13 10.17 0.38 -14.14
N ASP A 14 9.61 -0.37 -15.09
CA ASP A 14 9.34 0.11 -16.45
C ASP A 14 8.27 1.22 -16.46
N THR A 15 7.31 1.14 -15.54
CA THR A 15 6.25 2.13 -15.39
C THR A 15 5.86 2.26 -13.92
N VAL A 16 5.63 3.51 -13.46
CA VAL A 16 5.08 3.79 -12.14
C VAL A 16 3.84 4.65 -12.28
N ILE A 17 2.75 4.22 -11.67
CA ILE A 17 1.45 4.91 -11.63
C ILE A 17 1.13 5.26 -10.18
N VAL A 18 0.78 6.51 -9.93
CA VAL A 18 0.27 6.95 -8.63
C VAL A 18 -1.22 7.19 -8.76
N GLN A 19 -2.02 6.40 -8.04
CA GLN A 19 -3.44 6.69 -7.85
C GLN A 19 -3.55 7.62 -6.65
N ALA A 20 -4.20 8.76 -6.83
CA ALA A 20 -4.34 9.79 -5.82
C ALA A 20 -5.81 10.20 -5.70
N TRP A 21 -6.37 10.13 -4.47
CA TRP A 21 -7.76 10.51 -4.22
C TRP A 21 -7.96 10.99 -2.79
N ASP A 22 -9.10 11.62 -2.57
CA ASP A 22 -9.58 11.97 -1.24
C ASP A 22 -10.69 11.00 -0.83
N HIS A 23 -10.51 10.34 0.32
CA HIS A 23 -11.49 9.44 0.92
C HIS A 23 -12.18 10.13 2.10
N ARG A 24 -13.51 10.13 2.11
CA ARG A 24 -14.29 10.62 3.25
C ARG A 24 -14.64 9.48 4.17
N THR A 25 -14.11 9.54 5.38
CA THR A 25 -14.35 8.53 6.42
C THR A 25 -15.73 8.64 7.05
N GLN A 26 -16.18 7.58 7.73
CA GLN A 26 -17.44 7.60 8.46
C GLN A 26 -17.47 8.62 9.61
N ASP A 27 -16.32 8.87 10.24
CA ASP A 27 -16.19 9.89 11.28
C ASP A 27 -16.08 11.32 10.71
N GLY A 28 -16.25 11.47 9.38
CA GLY A 28 -16.37 12.76 8.69
C GLY A 28 -15.05 13.41 8.32
N LYS A 29 -13.92 12.74 8.52
CA LYS A 29 -12.61 13.24 8.09
C LYS A 29 -12.41 13.01 6.59
N THR A 30 -11.50 13.77 6.01
CA THR A 30 -11.03 13.55 4.64
C THR A 30 -9.58 13.12 4.69
N LEU A 31 -9.29 11.94 4.13
CA LEU A 31 -7.95 11.37 4.02
C LEU A 31 -7.46 11.53 2.58
N ALA A 32 -6.33 12.19 2.40
CA ALA A 32 -5.67 12.29 1.10
C ALA A 32 -4.78 11.04 0.90
N LEU A 33 -5.30 10.05 0.20
CA LEU A 33 -4.69 8.72 0.05
C LEU A 33 -3.97 8.56 -1.29
N ARG A 34 -2.97 7.67 -1.30
CA ARG A 34 -2.10 7.41 -2.45
C ARG A 34 -1.73 5.94 -2.55
N ASN A 35 -2.14 5.26 -3.61
CA ASN A 35 -1.52 4.00 -4.01
C ASN A 35 -0.36 4.27 -4.97
N VAL A 36 0.67 3.45 -4.91
CA VAL A 36 1.79 3.46 -5.86
C VAL A 36 1.89 2.09 -6.52
N LEU A 37 1.76 2.03 -7.83
CA LEU A 37 1.84 0.82 -8.64
C LEU A 37 3.11 0.85 -9.48
N ALA A 38 4.03 -0.09 -9.27
CA ALA A 38 5.22 -0.30 -10.08
C ALA A 38 5.01 -1.51 -10.99
N ARG A 39 5.20 -1.34 -12.31
CA ARG A 39 4.97 -2.38 -13.32
C ARG A 39 6.25 -2.79 -13.97
N PHE A 40 6.49 -4.09 -14.01
CA PHE A 40 7.61 -4.72 -14.73
C PHE A 40 7.05 -5.56 -15.87
N ASN A 41 7.70 -5.51 -17.02
CA ASN A 41 7.25 -6.11 -18.28
C ASN A 41 5.78 -5.79 -18.60
N PRO A 42 5.44 -4.50 -18.82
CA PRO A 42 4.05 -4.04 -18.95
C PRO A 42 3.34 -4.60 -20.19
N GLN A 43 4.09 -5.10 -21.17
CA GLN A 43 3.55 -5.66 -22.42
C GLN A 43 3.17 -7.14 -22.29
N ALA A 44 3.57 -7.83 -21.22
CA ALA A 44 3.23 -9.23 -21.01
C ALA A 44 1.72 -9.41 -20.80
N SER A 45 1.14 -10.40 -21.48
CA SER A 45 -0.29 -10.73 -21.36
C SER A 45 -0.64 -11.45 -20.05
N ALA A 46 0.28 -12.28 -19.55
CA ALA A 46 0.13 -12.94 -18.25
C ALA A 46 0.84 -12.09 -17.17
N ARG A 47 0.14 -11.79 -16.10
CA ARG A 47 0.64 -10.93 -15.03
C ARG A 47 0.35 -11.50 -13.65
N VAL A 48 1.20 -11.15 -12.69
CA VAL A 48 0.94 -11.34 -11.24
C VAL A 48 0.92 -9.98 -10.55
N LEU A 49 0.04 -9.85 -9.59
CA LEU A 49 -0.03 -8.70 -8.68
C LEU A 49 0.43 -9.14 -7.29
N LEU A 50 1.41 -8.43 -6.76
CA LEU A 50 1.84 -8.54 -5.37
C LEU A 50 1.61 -7.18 -4.70
N PHE A 51 1.07 -7.18 -3.50
CA PHE A 51 0.78 -5.93 -2.82
C PHE A 51 1.06 -5.97 -1.33
N ALA A 52 1.31 -4.81 -0.76
CA ALA A 52 1.46 -4.56 0.67
C ALA A 52 0.97 -3.15 0.98
N HIS A 53 0.46 -2.93 2.19
CA HIS A 53 0.14 -1.58 2.64
C HIS A 53 1.37 -0.88 3.21
N TRP A 54 1.38 0.45 3.10
CA TRP A 54 2.49 1.26 3.58
C TRP A 54 2.10 2.23 4.71
N ASP A 55 0.82 2.32 5.01
CA ASP A 55 0.28 3.05 6.16
C ASP A 55 0.38 2.22 7.45
N THR A 56 0.15 2.85 8.55
CA THR A 56 0.08 2.22 9.86
C THR A 56 -1.17 2.67 10.58
N ARG A 57 -1.56 1.89 11.58
CA ARG A 57 -2.69 2.19 12.42
C ARG A 57 -2.54 3.56 13.09
N PRO A 58 -3.56 4.44 13.03
CA PRO A 58 -3.47 5.78 13.58
C PRO A 58 -3.53 5.83 15.12
N ARG A 59 -3.84 4.70 15.76
CA ARG A 59 -4.00 4.58 17.22
C ARG A 59 -3.44 3.26 17.71
N SER A 60 -2.90 3.28 18.91
CA SER A 60 -2.52 2.06 19.63
C SER A 60 -3.73 1.52 20.39
N ASP A 61 -4.62 0.81 19.71
CA ASP A 61 -5.89 0.29 20.22
C ASP A 61 -5.95 -1.24 20.30
N GLY A 62 -4.80 -1.91 20.19
CA GLY A 62 -4.72 -3.36 20.39
C GLY A 62 -5.07 -3.78 21.82
N PRO A 63 -5.44 -5.06 22.03
CA PRO A 63 -5.94 -5.55 23.32
C PRO A 63 -4.95 -5.42 24.49
N SER A 64 -3.66 -5.26 24.22
CA SER A 64 -2.61 -5.02 25.22
C SER A 64 -2.22 -3.55 25.36
N SER A 65 -2.84 -2.65 24.59
CA SER A 65 -2.51 -1.22 24.64
C SER A 65 -3.05 -0.58 25.90
N THR A 66 -2.20 0.15 26.61
CA THR A 66 -2.56 0.96 27.80
C THR A 66 -2.68 2.44 27.48
N ASP A 67 -2.26 2.85 26.28
CA ASP A 67 -2.28 4.24 25.81
C ASP A 67 -2.62 4.30 24.32
N SER A 68 -3.87 4.65 24.02
CA SER A 68 -4.34 4.75 22.63
C SER A 68 -3.73 5.91 21.84
N THR A 69 -3.01 6.81 22.50
CA THR A 69 -2.31 7.94 21.86
C THR A 69 -0.86 7.61 21.50
N ALA A 70 -0.35 6.47 21.97
CA ALA A 70 0.99 6.04 21.66
C ALA A 70 1.13 5.78 20.13
N PRO A 71 2.25 6.18 19.50
CA PRO A 71 2.46 5.94 18.09
C PRO A 71 2.62 4.45 17.81
N VAL A 72 2.05 4.00 16.68
CA VAL A 72 2.25 2.63 16.15
C VAL A 72 3.39 2.69 15.14
N PRO A 73 4.55 2.05 15.41
CA PRO A 73 5.71 2.13 14.51
C PRO A 73 5.50 1.43 13.17
N GLY A 74 4.65 0.40 13.11
CA GLY A 74 4.33 -0.33 11.87
C GLY A 74 5.50 -1.09 11.25
N ALA A 75 6.52 -1.48 12.04
CA ALA A 75 7.71 -2.13 11.51
C ALA A 75 7.42 -3.51 10.92
N ASP A 76 6.51 -4.25 11.55
CA ASP A 76 6.02 -5.53 11.05
C ASP A 76 4.80 -5.30 10.14
N ASP A 77 3.78 -4.66 10.68
CA ASP A 77 2.52 -4.32 10.03
C ASP A 77 2.60 -2.93 9.37
N GLY A 78 2.76 -2.94 8.20
CA GLY A 78 2.93 -2.72 6.82
C GLY A 78 4.39 -2.67 6.35
N ALA A 79 5.39 -2.16 7.16
CA ALA A 79 6.72 -1.89 6.64
C ALA A 79 7.47 -3.16 6.21
N SER A 80 7.24 -4.32 6.85
CA SER A 80 7.87 -5.59 6.44
C SER A 80 7.46 -6.00 5.01
N GLY A 81 6.17 -5.91 4.69
CA GLY A 81 5.65 -6.19 3.36
C GLY A 81 6.19 -5.21 2.32
N VAL A 82 6.26 -3.92 2.65
CA VAL A 82 6.89 -2.89 1.80
C VAL A 82 8.35 -3.22 1.52
N ALA A 83 9.12 -3.62 2.54
CA ALA A 83 10.53 -3.99 2.38
C ALA A 83 10.72 -5.19 1.44
N VAL A 84 9.85 -6.21 1.54
CA VAL A 84 9.86 -7.36 0.63
C VAL A 84 9.60 -6.92 -0.81
N LEU A 85 8.57 -6.09 -1.05
CA LEU A 85 8.27 -5.60 -2.40
C LEU A 85 9.39 -4.74 -2.98
N LEU A 86 10.06 -3.93 -2.17
CA LEU A 86 11.21 -3.13 -2.61
C LEU A 86 12.42 -4.00 -2.97
N GLY A 87 12.71 -5.02 -2.16
CA GLY A 87 13.75 -6.00 -2.49
C GLY A 87 13.43 -6.76 -3.78
N LEU A 88 12.15 -7.09 -4.01
CA LEU A 88 11.72 -7.70 -5.27
C LEU A 88 11.85 -6.73 -6.44
N ALA A 89 11.57 -5.45 -6.27
CA ALA A 89 11.78 -4.43 -7.31
C ALA A 89 13.24 -4.36 -7.75
N ASP A 90 14.20 -4.47 -6.81
CA ASP A 90 15.64 -4.51 -7.13
C ASP A 90 15.99 -5.76 -7.98
N VAL A 91 15.44 -6.93 -7.63
CA VAL A 91 15.65 -8.17 -8.38
C VAL A 91 15.06 -8.08 -9.80
N LEU A 92 13.83 -7.56 -9.92
CA LEU A 92 13.15 -7.41 -11.21
C LEU A 92 13.81 -6.35 -12.11
N HIS A 93 14.39 -5.31 -11.51
CA HIS A 93 15.19 -4.31 -12.22
C HIS A 93 16.48 -4.93 -12.78
N ALA A 94 17.17 -5.73 -11.97
CA ALA A 94 18.41 -6.39 -12.38
C ALA A 94 18.19 -7.46 -13.45
N LYS A 95 17.03 -8.11 -13.44
CA LYS A 95 16.66 -9.16 -14.41
C LYS A 95 15.18 -9.07 -14.74
N ALA A 96 14.88 -8.62 -15.94
CA ALA A 96 13.50 -8.50 -16.42
C ALA A 96 12.75 -9.85 -16.35
N PRO A 97 11.52 -9.87 -15.82
CA PRO A 97 10.73 -11.09 -15.69
C PRO A 97 10.14 -11.52 -17.03
N ALA A 98 9.93 -12.84 -17.20
CA ALA A 98 9.29 -13.40 -18.42
C ALA A 98 7.78 -13.08 -18.49
N ILE A 99 7.13 -12.87 -17.34
CA ILE A 99 5.72 -12.45 -17.22
C ILE A 99 5.65 -11.03 -16.69
N GLY A 100 4.50 -10.40 -16.79
CA GLY A 100 4.27 -9.11 -16.13
C GLY A 100 4.25 -9.27 -14.60
N VAL A 101 4.90 -8.36 -13.90
CA VAL A 101 4.84 -8.28 -12.44
C VAL A 101 4.43 -6.87 -12.05
N ASP A 102 3.37 -6.78 -11.27
CA ASP A 102 2.85 -5.55 -10.71
C ASP A 102 3.08 -5.55 -9.19
N LEU A 103 3.78 -4.55 -8.68
CA LEU A 103 4.00 -4.33 -7.25
C LEU A 103 3.16 -3.13 -6.83
N LEU A 104 2.14 -3.37 -5.99
CA LEU A 104 1.20 -2.36 -5.55
C LEU A 104 1.40 -2.06 -4.06
N PHE A 105 1.69 -0.80 -3.77
CA PHE A 105 1.81 -0.26 -2.42
C PHE A 105 0.53 0.49 -2.10
N VAL A 106 -0.33 -0.09 -1.27
CA VAL A 106 -1.65 0.45 -0.94
C VAL A 106 -1.61 1.34 0.29
N ASP A 107 -2.51 2.31 0.34
CA ASP A 107 -2.68 3.27 1.42
C ASP A 107 -4.01 3.05 2.15
N GLY A 108 -4.07 3.42 3.43
CA GLY A 108 -5.32 3.41 4.18
C GLY A 108 -5.89 2.02 4.43
N GLU A 109 -5.05 1.03 4.66
CA GLU A 109 -5.52 -0.29 5.08
C GLU A 109 -6.07 -0.24 6.50
N ASP A 110 -5.34 0.39 7.40
CA ASP A 110 -5.45 0.26 8.84
C ASP A 110 -6.16 1.42 9.54
N TYR A 111 -6.84 2.29 8.78
CA TYR A 111 -7.46 3.48 9.39
C TYR A 111 -8.66 3.13 10.27
N GLY A 112 -9.55 2.27 9.79
CA GLY A 112 -10.80 1.89 10.43
C GLY A 112 -10.65 0.73 11.42
N ASP A 113 -11.79 0.14 11.77
CA ASP A 113 -11.88 -0.99 12.67
C ASP A 113 -12.36 -2.25 11.93
N PHE A 114 -11.55 -3.29 11.93
CA PHE A 114 -11.84 -4.56 11.26
C PHE A 114 -12.97 -5.36 11.94
N GLU A 115 -13.26 -5.08 13.21
CA GLU A 115 -14.32 -5.76 13.98
C GLU A 115 -15.70 -5.15 13.73
N VAL A 116 -15.78 -3.94 13.18
CA VAL A 116 -17.06 -3.29 12.87
C VAL A 116 -17.72 -3.93 11.66
N PRO A 117 -19.02 -4.31 11.73
CA PRO A 117 -19.74 -4.84 10.59
C PRO A 117 -19.68 -3.91 9.36
N GLY A 118 -19.40 -4.49 8.18
CA GLY A 118 -19.18 -3.72 6.96
C GLY A 118 -17.79 -3.15 6.80
N ARG A 119 -16.96 -3.19 7.84
CA ARG A 119 -15.55 -2.75 7.85
C ARG A 119 -15.35 -1.40 7.14
N PRO A 120 -16.01 -0.35 7.64
CA PRO A 120 -15.84 0.97 7.08
C PRO A 120 -14.40 1.44 7.30
N ASP A 121 -13.89 2.19 6.34
CA ASP A 121 -12.58 2.83 6.41
C ASP A 121 -11.38 1.88 6.64
N VAL A 122 -11.53 0.60 6.27
CA VAL A 122 -10.42 -0.36 6.20
C VAL A 122 -10.20 -0.85 4.78
N LEU A 123 -8.98 -1.27 4.44
CA LEU A 123 -8.60 -1.74 3.09
C LEU A 123 -8.92 -0.70 2.00
N ILE A 124 -8.90 0.60 2.32
CA ILE A 124 -9.40 1.66 1.45
C ILE A 124 -8.65 1.65 0.12
N GLY A 125 -7.31 1.61 0.16
CA GLY A 125 -6.49 1.62 -1.04
C GLY A 125 -6.63 0.38 -1.89
N ALA A 126 -6.75 -0.80 -1.27
CA ALA A 126 -6.96 -2.05 -1.99
C ALA A 126 -8.32 -2.07 -2.70
N ARG A 127 -9.38 -1.59 -2.04
CA ARG A 127 -10.72 -1.43 -2.65
C ARG A 127 -10.69 -0.41 -3.78
N TYR A 128 -10.06 0.74 -3.56
CA TYR A 128 -9.94 1.76 -4.60
C TYR A 128 -9.24 1.21 -5.84
N TYR A 129 -8.15 0.45 -5.67
CA TYR A 129 -7.44 -0.18 -6.79
C TYR A 129 -8.29 -1.21 -7.54
N ALA A 130 -9.13 -1.96 -6.82
CA ALA A 130 -10.00 -2.97 -7.44
C ALA A 130 -11.14 -2.37 -8.28
N ASP A 131 -11.56 -1.13 -7.94
CA ASP A 131 -12.68 -0.44 -8.58
C ASP A 131 -12.24 0.47 -9.75
N HIS A 132 -10.92 0.74 -9.91
CA HIS A 132 -10.35 1.70 -10.89
C HIS A 132 -9.18 1.12 -11.67
#